data_3ed4d940eef66028512e9414ce8b357f
#
_entry.id   3ed4d940eef66028512e9414ce8b357f
#
_cell.length_a   1.000
_cell.length_b   1.000
_cell.length_c   1.000
_cell.angle_alpha   90.00
_cell.angle_beta   90.00
_cell.angle_gamma   90.00
#
_symmetry.space_group_name_H-M   'P 1'
#
loop_
_entity.id
_entity.type
_entity.pdbx_description
1 polymer ?
#
loop_
_entity_poly.entity_id
_entity_poly.type
_entity_poly.pdbx_seq_one_letter_code
_entity_poly.pdbx_strand_id
1 'polypeptide(L)'
;WQSGVFMQHNHEHPWGSSLQTGASAMYRLDPRRFTIAKHADNSPNPHGICFDSWGYHYATDGTGGRAYQVRPEGNGFKMYELLKKEVRPVTASEVVSSTHFPDDMQGDFLICNVIGFLGIKHYDLARDAEKATVWGEPAGAELTVKVTQADGTVTEDKSRGLIMSGDKNFRPSDAVFGADGALYIADWHNVIIGHMQHNVRDPNRDHKHGRIYRMTAKGRELQKPVAIDGQPIAALLENLKHPTDGVRH
;
A
#
# COMPACT_ATOMS: atom_id res chain seq x y z
N TRP A 1 5.73 -11.26 1.79
CA TRP A 1 6.49 -10.33 0.93
C TRP A 1 6.43 -10.76 -0.54
N GLN A 2 6.93 -9.92 -1.43
CA GLN A 2 6.95 -10.16 -2.87
C GLN A 2 8.39 -10.11 -3.39
N SER A 3 8.69 -10.90 -4.43
CA SER A 3 9.94 -10.80 -5.17
C SER A 3 9.79 -9.89 -6.40
N GLY A 4 10.89 -9.28 -6.83
CA GLY A 4 10.92 -8.43 -8.02
C GLY A 4 10.73 -9.20 -9.32
N VAL A 5 10.46 -8.46 -10.40
CA VAL A 5 10.44 -9.01 -11.77
C VAL A 5 11.83 -9.44 -12.20
N PHE A 6 11.91 -10.40 -13.12
CA PHE A 6 13.14 -10.93 -13.70
C PHE A 6 14.11 -11.59 -12.72
N MET A 7 13.69 -11.82 -11.49
CA MET A 7 14.51 -12.43 -10.44
C MET A 7 13.99 -13.83 -10.15
N GLN A 8 14.85 -14.83 -10.27
CA GLN A 8 14.61 -16.14 -9.68
C GLN A 8 15.12 -16.15 -8.25
N HIS A 9 14.37 -16.78 -7.37
CA HIS A 9 14.70 -16.84 -5.96
C HIS A 9 14.88 -18.27 -5.48
N ASN A 10 15.91 -18.47 -4.66
CA ASN A 10 16.14 -19.68 -3.91
C ASN A 10 16.16 -19.31 -2.42
N HIS A 11 15.12 -19.71 -1.70
CA HIS A 11 15.02 -19.50 -0.27
C HIS A 11 15.53 -20.76 0.44
N GLU A 12 16.70 -20.64 1.02
CA GLU A 12 17.31 -21.70 1.80
C GLU A 12 16.96 -21.53 3.28
N HIS A 13 16.73 -22.64 3.94
CA HIS A 13 16.55 -22.65 5.40
C HIS A 13 17.16 -23.94 6.01
N PRO A 14 17.59 -23.88 7.30
CA PRO A 14 18.41 -24.94 7.88
C PRO A 14 17.71 -26.30 8.03
N TRP A 15 16.39 -26.33 8.04
CA TRP A 15 15.61 -27.50 8.44
C TRP A 15 14.70 -28.06 7.33
N GLY A 16 14.97 -27.74 6.10
CA GLY A 16 14.14 -28.23 5.01
C GLY A 16 14.74 -28.04 3.63
N SER A 17 14.02 -28.48 2.64
CA SER A 17 14.40 -28.25 1.24
C SER A 17 14.21 -26.79 0.85
N SER A 18 15.11 -26.28 0.02
CA SER A 18 15.01 -24.92 -0.52
C SER A 18 13.71 -24.73 -1.30
N LEU A 19 13.12 -23.56 -1.15
CA LEU A 19 11.99 -23.11 -1.99
C LEU A 19 12.52 -22.32 -3.17
N GLN A 20 12.42 -22.91 -4.36
CA GLN A 20 12.76 -22.23 -5.60
C GLN A 20 11.50 -21.68 -6.27
N THR A 21 11.58 -20.44 -6.73
CA THR A 21 10.47 -19.78 -7.43
C THR A 21 10.97 -18.98 -8.61
N GLY A 22 10.08 -18.78 -9.58
CA GLY A 22 10.27 -17.81 -10.66
C GLY A 22 10.13 -16.36 -10.16
N ALA A 23 10.22 -15.44 -11.10
CA ALA A 23 10.05 -14.02 -10.85
C ALA A 23 8.64 -13.67 -10.33
N SER A 24 8.55 -12.55 -9.62
CA SER A 24 7.27 -11.96 -9.19
C SER A 24 6.40 -12.88 -8.33
N ALA A 25 7.01 -13.76 -7.56
CA ALA A 25 6.30 -14.61 -6.62
C ALA A 25 5.99 -13.87 -5.32
N MET A 26 4.91 -14.27 -4.68
CA MET A 26 4.51 -13.84 -3.35
C MET A 26 4.75 -14.96 -2.36
N TYR A 27 5.22 -14.60 -1.17
CA TYR A 27 5.61 -15.55 -0.14
C TYR A 27 4.90 -15.25 1.17
N ARG A 28 4.73 -16.28 1.96
CA ARG A 28 4.39 -16.18 3.38
C ARG A 28 5.40 -16.92 4.23
N LEU A 29 5.73 -16.32 5.35
CA LEU A 29 6.58 -16.88 6.38
C LEU A 29 5.72 -17.30 7.57
N ASP A 30 5.92 -18.52 8.06
CA ASP A 30 5.49 -18.90 9.40
C ASP A 30 6.68 -18.71 10.37
N PRO A 31 6.68 -17.66 11.19
CA PRO A 31 7.82 -17.38 12.07
C PRO A 31 7.94 -18.38 13.23
N ARG A 32 6.87 -19.14 13.55
CA ARG A 32 6.91 -20.16 14.62
C ARG A 32 7.57 -21.44 14.13
N ARG A 33 7.32 -21.81 12.88
CA ARG A 33 7.86 -23.03 12.26
C ARG A 33 9.09 -22.75 11.40
N PHE A 34 9.45 -21.49 11.20
CA PHE A 34 10.49 -21.06 10.27
C PHE A 34 10.33 -21.67 8.86
N THR A 35 9.08 -21.73 8.40
CA THR A 35 8.79 -22.25 7.08
C THR A 35 8.37 -21.12 6.14
N ILE A 36 8.86 -21.20 4.91
CA ILE A 36 8.53 -20.30 3.83
C ILE A 36 7.71 -21.08 2.81
N ALA A 37 6.60 -20.50 2.38
CA ALA A 37 5.77 -21.07 1.34
C ALA A 37 5.51 -20.04 0.24
N LYS A 38 5.46 -20.50 -1.00
CA LYS A 38 4.93 -19.70 -2.10
C LYS A 38 3.43 -19.49 -1.87
N HIS A 39 3.01 -18.24 -1.92
CA HIS A 39 1.62 -17.84 -1.71
C HIS A 39 0.89 -17.66 -3.04
N ALA A 40 1.46 -16.85 -3.94
CA ALA A 40 0.91 -16.60 -5.27
C ALA A 40 2.01 -16.29 -6.27
N ASP A 41 1.66 -16.34 -7.55
CA ASP A 41 2.52 -16.02 -8.68
C ASP A 41 1.95 -14.88 -9.53
N ASN A 42 2.76 -14.50 -10.54
CA ASN A 42 2.34 -13.67 -11.67
C ASN A 42 1.98 -12.22 -11.35
N SER A 43 2.52 -11.66 -10.26
CA SER A 43 2.47 -10.21 -10.12
C SER A 43 3.36 -9.57 -11.19
N PRO A 44 2.85 -8.73 -12.09
CA PRO A 44 3.64 -8.22 -13.21
C PRO A 44 4.89 -7.45 -12.76
N ASN A 45 4.74 -6.56 -11.78
CA ASN A 45 5.85 -5.86 -11.13
C ASN A 45 5.43 -5.47 -9.71
N PRO A 46 5.61 -6.38 -8.74
CA PRO A 46 5.06 -6.21 -7.41
C PRO A 46 5.66 -5.05 -6.65
N HIS A 47 4.81 -4.29 -5.95
CA HIS A 47 5.19 -3.18 -5.10
C HIS A 47 4.45 -3.21 -3.76
N GLY A 48 3.21 -2.70 -3.68
CA GLY A 48 2.45 -2.64 -2.44
C GLY A 48 1.81 -3.96 -2.05
N ILE A 49 1.73 -4.21 -0.75
CA ILE A 49 0.94 -5.28 -0.13
C ILE A 49 0.15 -4.68 1.02
N CYS A 50 -1.13 -4.98 1.11
CA CYS A 50 -1.93 -4.74 2.31
C CYS A 50 -3.00 -5.82 2.48
N PHE A 51 -3.69 -5.79 3.62
CA PHE A 51 -4.73 -6.72 3.98
C PHE A 51 -5.95 -5.95 4.49
N ASP A 52 -7.14 -6.48 4.26
CA ASP A 52 -8.33 -5.94 4.89
C ASP A 52 -8.63 -6.66 6.23
N SER A 53 -9.68 -6.20 6.92
CA SER A 53 -10.11 -6.73 8.20
C SER A 53 -10.51 -8.22 8.18
N TRP A 54 -10.71 -8.79 7.00
CA TRP A 54 -11.01 -10.19 6.78
C TRP A 54 -9.78 -11.02 6.45
N GLY A 55 -8.61 -10.36 6.31
CA GLY A 55 -7.36 -10.99 5.91
C GLY A 55 -7.24 -11.25 4.41
N TYR A 56 -8.10 -10.65 3.58
CA TYR A 56 -7.90 -10.70 2.14
C TYR A 56 -6.67 -9.89 1.74
N HIS A 57 -5.87 -10.50 0.88
CA HIS A 57 -4.61 -9.92 0.40
C HIS A 57 -4.83 -9.06 -0.84
N TYR A 58 -4.32 -7.85 -0.80
CA TYR A 58 -4.27 -6.91 -1.92
C TYR A 58 -2.83 -6.62 -2.31
N ALA A 59 -2.59 -6.46 -3.60
CA ALA A 59 -1.25 -6.22 -4.16
C ALA A 59 -1.30 -5.22 -5.30
N THR A 60 -0.23 -4.45 -5.49
CA THR A 60 -0.12 -3.50 -6.60
C THR A 60 0.97 -3.88 -7.58
N ASP A 61 0.75 -3.50 -8.85
CA ASP A 61 1.73 -3.54 -9.93
C ASP A 61 2.31 -2.14 -10.14
N GLY A 62 3.55 -1.93 -9.72
CA GLY A 62 4.22 -0.63 -9.75
C GLY A 62 4.30 -0.01 -11.14
N THR A 63 4.67 -0.79 -12.15
CA THR A 63 4.83 -0.27 -13.52
C THR A 63 3.54 -0.28 -14.32
N GLY A 64 2.63 -1.20 -14.03
CA GLY A 64 1.36 -1.32 -14.74
C GLY A 64 0.30 -0.32 -14.29
N GLY A 65 0.43 0.23 -13.09
CA GLY A 65 -0.59 1.08 -12.48
C GLY A 65 -1.87 0.30 -12.16
N ARG A 66 -1.73 -0.94 -11.70
CA ARG A 66 -2.83 -1.87 -11.41
C ARG A 66 -2.81 -2.28 -9.95
N ALA A 67 -3.97 -2.71 -9.48
CA ALA A 67 -4.10 -3.38 -8.20
C ALA A 67 -4.90 -4.68 -8.36
N TYR A 68 -4.66 -5.59 -7.45
CA TYR A 68 -5.26 -6.93 -7.48
C TYR A 68 -5.70 -7.35 -6.09
N GLN A 69 -6.79 -8.11 -6.04
CA GLN A 69 -7.10 -8.95 -4.89
C GLN A 69 -6.51 -10.34 -5.15
N VAL A 70 -5.76 -10.86 -4.19
CA VAL A 70 -5.17 -12.22 -4.25
C VAL A 70 -6.11 -13.18 -3.51
N ARG A 71 -6.78 -14.06 -4.24
CA ARG A 71 -7.81 -14.95 -3.70
C ARG A 71 -7.41 -16.41 -3.81
N PRO A 72 -7.86 -17.27 -2.87
CA PRO A 72 -7.71 -18.71 -3.02
C PRO A 72 -8.37 -19.20 -4.31
N GLU A 73 -7.68 -20.07 -5.04
CA GLU A 73 -8.21 -20.77 -6.20
C GLU A 73 -7.60 -22.19 -6.26
N GLY A 74 -8.44 -23.20 -6.15
CA GLY A 74 -7.97 -24.60 -6.04
C GLY A 74 -7.02 -24.78 -4.86
N ASN A 75 -5.83 -25.31 -5.11
CA ASN A 75 -4.78 -25.51 -4.10
C ASN A 75 -3.82 -24.33 -3.95
N GLY A 76 -4.09 -23.20 -4.58
CA GLY A 76 -3.22 -22.02 -4.60
C GLY A 76 -4.00 -20.72 -4.49
N PHE A 77 -3.40 -19.68 -5.04
CA PHE A 77 -3.96 -18.33 -5.05
C PHE A 77 -3.83 -17.74 -6.45
N LYS A 78 -4.80 -16.93 -6.82
CA LYS A 78 -4.82 -16.20 -8.09
C LYS A 78 -5.11 -14.73 -7.86
N MET A 79 -4.55 -13.91 -8.75
CA MET A 79 -4.74 -12.46 -8.74
C MET A 79 -5.92 -12.07 -9.62
N TYR A 80 -6.82 -11.30 -9.06
CA TYR A 80 -8.00 -10.74 -9.73
C TYR A 80 -7.88 -9.24 -9.78
N GLU A 81 -8.03 -8.65 -10.95
CA GLU A 81 -7.94 -7.21 -11.14
C GLU A 81 -8.97 -6.50 -10.24
N LEU A 82 -8.49 -5.49 -9.51
CA LEU A 82 -9.27 -4.81 -8.48
C LEU A 82 -9.89 -3.49 -8.97
N LEU A 83 -9.23 -2.82 -9.91
CA LEU A 83 -9.65 -1.50 -10.37
C LEU A 83 -9.17 -1.24 -11.79
N LYS A 84 -9.77 -0.22 -12.42
CA LYS A 84 -9.30 0.28 -13.71
C LYS A 84 -7.87 0.80 -13.57
N LYS A 85 -7.03 0.47 -14.55
CA LYS A 85 -5.63 0.89 -14.60
C LYS A 85 -5.46 2.37 -14.28
N GLU A 86 -4.59 2.65 -13.32
CA GLU A 86 -4.25 3.98 -12.85
C GLU A 86 -3.00 4.56 -13.51
N VAL A 87 -2.71 5.79 -13.15
CA VAL A 87 -1.46 6.45 -13.51
C VAL A 87 -0.31 5.78 -12.77
N ARG A 88 0.70 5.36 -13.49
CA ARG A 88 1.89 4.67 -12.97
C ARG A 88 3.05 5.63 -12.64
N PRO A 89 4.01 5.21 -11.84
CA PRO A 89 4.03 4.00 -11.03
C PRO A 89 3.22 4.16 -9.75
N VAL A 90 2.70 3.06 -9.26
CA VAL A 90 2.12 2.92 -7.93
C VAL A 90 3.14 2.24 -7.02
N THR A 91 3.29 2.71 -5.78
CA THR A 91 4.33 2.25 -4.86
C THR A 91 3.79 1.37 -3.76
N ALA A 92 2.83 1.86 -3.01
CA ALA A 92 2.28 1.14 -1.87
C ALA A 92 0.75 1.18 -1.91
N SER A 93 0.15 0.33 -1.11
CA SER A 93 -1.30 0.29 -0.90
C SER A 93 -1.62 0.08 0.57
N GLU A 94 -2.76 0.59 1.01
CA GLU A 94 -3.28 0.43 2.36
C GLU A 94 -4.79 0.31 2.33
N VAL A 95 -5.38 -0.33 3.34
CA VAL A 95 -6.84 -0.37 3.55
C VAL A 95 -7.18 0.49 4.75
N VAL A 96 -8.16 1.35 4.61
CA VAL A 96 -8.56 2.24 5.70
C VAL A 96 -9.17 1.43 6.86
N SER A 97 -8.49 1.43 8.00
CA SER A 97 -8.92 0.72 9.20
C SER A 97 -8.66 1.55 10.46
N SER A 98 -9.09 2.79 10.48
CA SER A 98 -8.86 3.71 11.57
C SER A 98 -10.13 4.46 11.97
N THR A 99 -10.56 4.35 13.22
CA THR A 99 -11.71 5.09 13.75
C THR A 99 -11.52 6.61 13.79
N HIS A 100 -10.29 7.09 13.59
CA HIS A 100 -10.01 8.51 13.41
C HIS A 100 -10.49 9.04 12.05
N PHE A 101 -10.51 8.18 11.02
CA PHE A 101 -11.04 8.53 9.71
C PHE A 101 -12.56 8.33 9.64
N PRO A 102 -13.27 9.00 8.70
CA PRO A 102 -14.71 8.87 8.53
C PRO A 102 -15.20 7.43 8.42
N ASP A 103 -16.41 7.19 8.91
CA ASP A 103 -16.96 5.84 8.97
C ASP A 103 -17.29 5.29 7.56
N ASP A 104 -17.63 6.17 6.63
CA ASP A 104 -17.85 5.86 5.22
C ASP A 104 -16.57 5.56 4.43
N MET A 105 -15.40 5.80 5.02
CA MET A 105 -14.11 5.44 4.44
C MET A 105 -13.59 4.08 4.94
N GLN A 106 -14.22 3.46 5.95
CA GLN A 106 -13.69 2.23 6.52
C GLN A 106 -13.74 1.07 5.53
N GLY A 107 -12.59 0.44 5.30
CA GLY A 107 -12.44 -0.63 4.31
C GLY A 107 -12.11 -0.16 2.90
N ASP A 108 -12.01 1.14 2.66
CA ASP A 108 -11.57 1.72 1.39
C ASP A 108 -10.10 1.43 1.11
N PHE A 109 -9.76 1.44 -0.17
CA PHE A 109 -8.43 1.11 -0.65
C PHE A 109 -7.67 2.36 -1.08
N LEU A 110 -6.45 2.50 -0.58
CA LEU A 110 -5.55 3.61 -0.87
C LEU A 110 -4.36 3.14 -1.70
N ILE A 111 -3.94 3.96 -2.67
CA ILE A 111 -2.77 3.70 -3.50
C ILE A 111 -1.86 4.92 -3.52
N CYS A 112 -0.61 4.75 -3.12
CA CYS A 112 0.45 5.74 -3.29
C CYS A 112 0.91 5.81 -4.74
N ASN A 113 1.01 7.02 -5.29
CA ASN A 113 1.40 7.26 -6.67
C ASN A 113 2.49 8.34 -6.75
N VAL A 114 3.50 8.16 -7.61
CA VAL A 114 4.75 8.96 -7.59
C VAL A 114 5.15 9.60 -8.91
N ILE A 115 4.45 9.33 -10.02
CA ILE A 115 4.61 10.03 -11.32
C ILE A 115 3.22 10.21 -11.93
N GLY A 116 3.02 11.30 -12.66
CA GLY A 116 1.74 11.60 -13.30
C GLY A 116 0.61 11.98 -12.33
N PHE A 117 0.62 11.45 -11.15
CA PHE A 117 -0.13 11.88 -9.97
C PHE A 117 0.80 11.80 -8.77
N LEU A 118 0.96 12.89 -8.04
CA LEU A 118 1.81 12.97 -6.86
C LEU A 118 0.92 12.97 -5.61
N GLY A 119 0.62 11.80 -5.11
CA GLY A 119 -0.35 11.72 -4.02
C GLY A 119 -0.81 10.30 -3.69
N ILE A 120 -1.94 10.22 -2.99
CA ILE A 120 -2.62 8.99 -2.62
C ILE A 120 -4.00 8.98 -3.25
N LYS A 121 -4.23 8.00 -4.13
CA LYS A 121 -5.53 7.71 -4.71
C LYS A 121 -6.41 7.00 -3.69
N HIS A 122 -7.71 7.15 -3.84
CA HIS A 122 -8.71 6.61 -2.95
C HIS A 122 -9.81 5.89 -3.74
N TYR A 123 -10.15 4.68 -3.30
CA TYR A 123 -11.15 3.82 -3.93
C TYR A 123 -12.08 3.22 -2.89
N ASP A 124 -13.38 3.32 -3.12
CA ASP A 124 -14.39 2.51 -2.45
C ASP A 124 -14.33 1.08 -3.01
N LEU A 125 -14.28 0.07 -2.13
CA LEU A 125 -14.27 -1.33 -2.51
C LEU A 125 -15.70 -1.90 -2.55
N ALA A 126 -16.34 -1.77 -3.70
CA ALA A 126 -17.63 -2.38 -3.96
C ALA A 126 -17.51 -3.91 -4.00
N ARG A 127 -18.22 -4.59 -3.11
CA ARG A 127 -18.23 -6.06 -2.99
C ARG A 127 -19.54 -6.62 -3.51
N ASP A 128 -19.46 -7.50 -4.50
CA ASP A 128 -20.60 -8.27 -5.02
C ASP A 128 -20.51 -9.71 -4.52
N ALA A 129 -21.32 -10.04 -3.51
CA ALA A 129 -21.32 -11.36 -2.88
C ALA A 129 -21.83 -12.45 -3.82
N GLU A 130 -22.76 -12.14 -4.74
CA GLU A 130 -23.33 -13.12 -5.68
C GLU A 130 -22.29 -13.55 -6.72
N LYS A 131 -21.51 -12.58 -7.22
CA LYS A 131 -20.45 -12.84 -8.19
C LYS A 131 -19.10 -13.17 -7.54
N ALA A 132 -19.01 -13.08 -6.22
CA ALA A 132 -17.76 -13.19 -5.47
C ALA A 132 -16.65 -12.27 -6.03
N THR A 133 -17.02 -11.04 -6.40
CA THR A 133 -16.10 -10.05 -6.95
C THR A 133 -15.95 -8.86 -6.03
N VAL A 134 -14.79 -8.20 -6.12
CA VAL A 134 -14.50 -6.91 -5.51
C VAL A 134 -13.99 -5.99 -6.59
N TRP A 135 -14.46 -4.75 -6.57
CA TRP A 135 -14.04 -3.74 -7.53
C TRP A 135 -13.86 -2.39 -6.85
N GLY A 136 -12.75 -1.70 -7.15
CA GLY A 136 -12.43 -0.39 -6.63
C GLY A 136 -12.98 0.71 -7.53
N GLU A 137 -13.95 1.45 -7.01
CA GLU A 137 -14.48 2.64 -7.66
C GLU A 137 -13.74 3.90 -7.16
N PRO A 138 -13.33 4.82 -8.07
CA PRO A 138 -12.65 6.04 -7.67
C PRO A 138 -13.48 6.86 -6.65
N ALA A 139 -12.95 7.05 -5.48
CA ALA A 139 -13.56 7.77 -4.37
C ALA A 139 -12.73 9.00 -3.96
N GLY A 140 -13.09 9.62 -2.84
CA GLY A 140 -12.42 10.81 -2.31
C GLY A 140 -12.85 12.11 -2.97
N ALA A 141 -12.22 13.20 -2.54
CA ALA A 141 -12.54 14.54 -3.04
C ALA A 141 -11.91 14.80 -4.42
N GLU A 142 -12.52 15.71 -5.18
CA GLU A 142 -11.85 16.33 -6.30
C GLU A 142 -10.82 17.34 -5.79
N LEU A 143 -9.55 17.06 -6.09
CA LEU A 143 -8.42 17.85 -5.62
C LEU A 143 -7.88 18.70 -6.76
N THR A 144 -7.47 19.93 -6.46
CA THR A 144 -6.80 20.83 -7.40
C THR A 144 -5.51 21.31 -6.78
N VAL A 145 -4.42 21.17 -7.50
CA VAL A 145 -3.10 21.66 -7.09
C VAL A 145 -2.49 22.54 -8.16
N LYS A 146 -1.73 23.53 -7.73
CA LYS A 146 -0.92 24.36 -8.63
C LYS A 146 0.44 23.73 -8.82
N VAL A 147 0.85 23.57 -10.07
CA VAL A 147 2.14 23.00 -10.46
C VAL A 147 2.95 24.05 -11.21
N THR A 148 4.12 24.41 -10.67
CA THR A 148 5.05 25.31 -11.37
C THR A 148 5.87 24.49 -12.35
N GLN A 149 5.80 24.86 -13.62
CA GLN A 149 6.57 24.26 -14.70
C GLN A 149 8.02 24.76 -14.71
N ALA A 150 8.87 24.12 -15.51
CA ALA A 150 10.29 24.49 -15.61
C ALA A 150 10.52 25.89 -16.20
N ASP A 151 9.60 26.38 -17.01
CA ASP A 151 9.60 27.71 -17.60
C ASP A 151 8.99 28.80 -16.70
N GLY A 152 8.60 28.44 -15.46
CA GLY A 152 7.97 29.32 -14.49
C GLY A 152 6.47 29.49 -14.65
N THR A 153 5.84 28.90 -15.66
CA THR A 153 4.40 28.91 -15.80
C THR A 153 3.72 28.10 -14.70
N VAL A 154 2.53 28.50 -14.28
CA VAL A 154 1.74 27.77 -13.26
C VAL A 154 0.54 27.17 -13.95
N THR A 155 0.41 25.86 -13.86
CA THR A 155 -0.75 25.09 -14.33
C THR A 155 -1.55 24.55 -13.16
N GLU A 156 -2.81 24.22 -13.39
CA GLU A 156 -3.63 23.53 -12.39
C GLU A 156 -3.86 22.09 -12.85
N ASP A 157 -3.47 21.15 -11.99
CA ASP A 157 -3.80 19.75 -12.14
C ASP A 157 -4.99 19.38 -11.24
N LYS A 158 -5.94 18.66 -11.79
CA LYS A 158 -7.14 18.20 -11.09
C LYS A 158 -7.22 16.68 -11.11
N SER A 159 -7.52 16.09 -9.97
CA SER A 159 -7.73 14.65 -9.87
C SER A 159 -8.54 14.31 -8.62
N ARG A 160 -9.15 13.13 -8.61
CA ARG A 160 -9.83 12.60 -7.44
C ARG A 160 -8.86 11.76 -6.61
N GLY A 161 -8.93 11.87 -5.28
CA GLY A 161 -8.08 11.10 -4.36
C GLY A 161 -8.17 11.58 -2.92
N LEU A 162 -7.30 11.02 -2.08
CA LEU A 162 -7.19 11.40 -0.66
C LEU A 162 -6.31 12.63 -0.48
N ILE A 163 -5.15 12.66 -1.11
CA ILE A 163 -4.20 13.78 -1.09
C ILE A 163 -3.49 13.89 -2.44
N MET A 164 -3.21 15.11 -2.84
CA MET A 164 -2.46 15.44 -4.04
C MET A 164 -1.53 16.62 -3.76
N SER A 165 -0.32 16.61 -4.31
CA SER A 165 0.68 17.68 -4.14
C SER A 165 1.15 18.24 -5.47
N GLY A 166 1.33 19.56 -5.52
CA GLY A 166 2.03 20.27 -6.62
C GLY A 166 3.56 20.29 -6.45
N ASP A 167 4.08 19.87 -5.30
CA ASP A 167 5.52 19.73 -5.06
C ASP A 167 6.08 18.54 -5.83
N LYS A 168 6.92 18.80 -6.82
CA LYS A 168 7.56 17.76 -7.65
C LYS A 168 8.49 16.83 -6.89
N ASN A 169 8.86 17.15 -5.65
CA ASN A 169 9.61 16.26 -4.78
C ASN A 169 8.72 15.29 -3.99
N PHE A 170 7.41 15.56 -3.90
CA PHE A 170 6.50 14.67 -3.17
C PHE A 170 6.37 13.32 -3.89
N ARG A 171 6.85 12.27 -3.24
CA ARG A 171 6.87 10.89 -3.75
C ARG A 171 6.44 9.94 -2.65
N PRO A 172 5.13 9.82 -2.38
CA PRO A 172 4.65 8.92 -1.34
C PRO A 172 5.01 7.47 -1.69
N SER A 173 5.98 6.93 -0.97
CA SER A 173 6.49 5.58 -1.18
C SER A 173 5.78 4.54 -0.34
N ASP A 174 5.19 4.97 0.78
CA ASP A 174 4.40 4.12 1.66
C ASP A 174 3.40 4.94 2.47
N ALA A 175 2.35 4.28 2.96
CA ALA A 175 1.35 4.89 3.84
C ALA A 175 0.79 3.82 4.77
N VAL A 176 0.79 4.11 6.10
CA VAL A 176 0.31 3.18 7.13
C VAL A 176 -0.47 3.90 8.21
N PHE A 177 -1.47 3.26 8.79
CA PHE A 177 -2.18 3.79 9.95
C PHE A 177 -1.39 3.54 11.23
N GLY A 178 -1.11 4.62 11.96
CA GLY A 178 -0.44 4.55 13.26
C GLY A 178 -1.37 4.16 14.41
N ALA A 179 -0.79 3.88 15.57
CA ALA A 179 -1.53 3.53 16.78
C ALA A 179 -2.49 4.63 17.27
N ASP A 180 -2.23 5.87 16.87
CA ASP A 180 -3.09 7.04 17.14
C ASP A 180 -4.20 7.22 16.08
N GLY A 181 -4.27 6.34 15.10
CA GLY A 181 -5.26 6.36 14.02
C GLY A 181 -4.93 7.33 12.88
N ALA A 182 -3.89 8.13 12.99
CA ALA A 182 -3.45 9.00 11.90
C ALA A 182 -2.81 8.18 10.77
N LEU A 183 -2.90 8.67 9.54
CA LEU A 183 -2.19 8.08 8.39
C LEU A 183 -0.78 8.69 8.30
N TYR A 184 0.23 7.85 8.43
CA TYR A 184 1.62 8.23 8.26
C TYR A 184 2.07 7.90 6.84
N ILE A 185 2.64 8.90 6.15
CA ILE A 185 3.01 8.82 4.75
C ILE A 185 4.52 9.01 4.65
N ALA A 186 5.22 7.99 4.21
CA ALA A 186 6.64 8.08 3.89
C ALA A 186 6.81 8.72 2.51
N ASP A 187 7.54 9.82 2.46
CA ASP A 187 7.83 10.55 1.23
C ASP A 187 9.31 10.46 0.90
N TRP A 188 9.61 9.86 -0.22
CA TRP A 188 10.99 9.72 -0.71
C TRP A 188 11.67 11.08 -0.99
N HIS A 189 10.89 12.13 -1.19
CA HIS A 189 11.37 13.49 -1.39
C HIS A 189 12.41 13.60 -2.51
N ASN A 190 12.07 13.16 -3.70
CA ASN A 190 13.01 13.16 -4.81
C ASN A 190 12.33 13.46 -6.15
N VAL A 191 12.75 14.52 -6.83
CA VAL A 191 12.23 14.88 -8.15
C VAL A 191 12.64 13.89 -9.24
N ILE A 192 13.80 13.25 -9.07
CA ILE A 192 14.36 12.30 -10.03
C ILE A 192 13.78 10.93 -9.75
N ILE A 193 12.77 10.55 -10.51
CA ILE A 193 12.15 9.22 -10.49
C ILE A 193 12.46 8.50 -11.78
N GLY A 194 12.86 7.25 -11.67
CA GLY A 194 13.09 6.41 -12.82
C GLY A 194 13.64 5.06 -12.42
N HIS A 195 13.99 4.29 -13.41
CA HIS A 195 14.57 2.98 -13.19
C HIS A 195 15.89 3.11 -12.43
N MET A 196 16.06 2.38 -11.33
CA MET A 196 17.19 2.54 -10.43
C MET A 196 18.56 2.35 -11.13
N GLN A 197 18.60 1.57 -12.19
CA GLN A 197 19.81 1.38 -12.99
C GLN A 197 20.30 2.69 -13.64
N HIS A 198 19.40 3.61 -13.93
CA HIS A 198 19.72 4.87 -14.61
C HIS A 198 19.90 6.02 -13.63
N ASN A 199 19.11 6.06 -12.56
CA ASN A 199 18.97 7.27 -11.74
C ASN A 199 19.52 7.15 -10.32
N VAL A 200 19.85 5.95 -9.84
CA VAL A 200 20.29 5.75 -8.45
C VAL A 200 21.59 6.51 -8.12
N ARG A 201 22.46 6.71 -9.10
CA ARG A 201 23.75 7.39 -8.96
C ARG A 201 23.76 8.81 -9.51
N ASP A 202 22.61 9.35 -9.91
CA ASP A 202 22.52 10.72 -10.42
C ASP A 202 22.99 11.70 -9.33
N PRO A 203 24.01 12.56 -9.61
CA PRO A 203 24.53 13.49 -8.61
C PRO A 203 23.53 14.57 -8.20
N ASN A 204 22.50 14.83 -9.00
CA ASN A 204 21.43 15.77 -8.66
C ASN A 204 20.36 15.17 -7.73
N ARG A 205 20.43 13.86 -7.46
CA ARG A 205 19.51 13.21 -6.54
C ARG A 205 19.85 13.60 -5.10
N ASP A 206 18.82 13.92 -4.32
CA ASP A 206 18.99 14.07 -2.89
C ASP A 206 19.12 12.68 -2.25
N HIS A 207 20.28 12.40 -1.65
CA HIS A 207 20.60 11.14 -0.99
C HIS A 207 20.54 11.24 0.54
N LYS A 208 20.15 12.40 1.09
CA LYS A 208 20.25 12.67 2.53
C LYS A 208 18.90 12.92 3.19
N HIS A 209 17.89 13.32 2.44
CA HIS A 209 16.63 13.75 2.98
C HIS A 209 15.49 12.84 2.51
N GLY A 210 14.55 12.66 3.39
CA GLY A 210 13.22 12.12 3.18
C GLY A 210 12.26 12.88 4.08
N ARG A 211 10.96 12.65 3.91
CA ARG A 211 9.93 13.28 4.77
C ARG A 211 8.95 12.22 5.25
N ILE A 212 8.41 12.45 6.44
CA ILE A 212 7.27 11.70 6.95
C ILE A 212 6.17 12.69 7.24
N TYR A 213 5.03 12.52 6.60
CA TYR A 213 3.83 13.29 6.89
C TYR A 213 2.90 12.50 7.81
N ARG A 214 2.22 13.21 8.69
CA ARG A 214 1.13 12.67 9.50
C ARG A 214 -0.16 13.37 9.09
N MET A 215 -1.08 12.61 8.53
CA MET A 215 -2.38 13.08 8.09
C MET A 215 -3.44 12.73 9.12
N THR A 216 -4.26 13.70 9.49
CA THR A 216 -5.36 13.54 10.43
C THR A 216 -6.67 14.00 9.83
N ALA A 217 -7.78 13.40 10.24
CA ALA A 217 -9.12 13.83 9.86
C ALA A 217 -9.56 15.02 10.72
N LYS A 218 -9.87 16.15 10.08
CA LYS A 218 -10.24 17.37 10.76
C LYS A 218 -11.53 17.18 11.57
N GLY A 219 -11.50 17.60 12.82
CA GLY A 219 -12.67 17.57 13.71
C GLY A 219 -12.98 16.20 14.31
N ARG A 220 -12.14 15.20 14.11
CA ARG A 220 -12.27 13.88 14.75
C ARG A 220 -11.16 13.69 15.78
N GLU A 221 -11.48 12.99 16.85
CA GLU A 221 -10.49 12.65 17.87
C GLU A 221 -9.53 11.59 17.38
N LEU A 222 -8.28 11.68 17.82
CA LEU A 222 -7.30 10.61 17.59
C LEU A 222 -7.65 9.37 18.40
N GLN A 223 -7.27 8.22 17.90
CA GLN A 223 -7.35 6.98 18.66
C GLN A 223 -6.37 7.02 19.84
N LYS A 224 -6.79 6.44 20.95
CA LYS A 224 -5.86 6.18 22.06
C LYS A 224 -5.08 4.91 21.75
N PRO A 225 -3.74 4.96 21.76
CA PRO A 225 -2.94 3.76 21.59
C PRO A 225 -3.32 2.69 22.63
N VAL A 226 -3.42 1.46 22.18
CA VAL A 226 -3.76 0.32 23.03
C VAL A 226 -2.47 -0.29 23.60
N ALA A 227 -2.43 -0.53 24.90
CA ALA A 227 -1.30 -1.22 25.52
C ALA A 227 -1.33 -2.71 25.13
N ILE A 228 -0.21 -3.23 24.66
CA ILE A 228 -0.05 -4.63 24.25
C ILE A 228 1.02 -5.31 25.12
N ASP A 229 2.20 -4.70 25.21
CA ASP A 229 3.31 -5.27 25.98
C ASP A 229 2.98 -5.39 27.46
N GLY A 230 3.31 -6.57 28.05
CA GLY A 230 3.08 -6.87 29.45
C GLY A 230 1.62 -7.05 29.87
N GLN A 231 0.65 -7.00 28.93
CA GLN A 231 -0.75 -7.14 29.27
C GLN A 231 -1.15 -8.60 29.50
N PRO A 232 -2.10 -8.88 30.42
CA PRO A 232 -2.62 -10.22 30.63
C PRO A 232 -3.39 -10.68 29.37
N ILE A 233 -3.44 -12.01 29.15
CA ILE A 233 -4.05 -12.63 27.98
C ILE A 233 -5.51 -12.16 27.78
N ALA A 234 -6.27 -12.02 28.88
CA ALA A 234 -7.65 -11.55 28.79
C ALA A 234 -7.78 -10.15 28.15
N ALA A 235 -6.88 -9.23 28.50
CA ALA A 235 -6.85 -7.89 27.89
C ALA A 235 -6.42 -7.95 26.41
N LEU A 236 -5.45 -8.80 26.07
CA LEU A 236 -5.03 -9.00 24.68
C LEU A 236 -6.17 -9.58 23.82
N LEU A 237 -6.97 -10.51 24.37
CA LEU A 237 -8.14 -11.05 23.68
C LEU A 237 -9.22 -9.97 23.43
N GLU A 238 -9.41 -9.03 24.36
CA GLU A 238 -10.32 -7.90 24.13
C GLU A 238 -9.83 -7.00 22.99
N ASN A 239 -8.52 -6.82 22.82
CA ASN A 239 -7.95 -6.05 21.72
C ASN A 239 -8.29 -6.64 20.34
N LEU A 240 -8.58 -7.95 20.24
CA LEU A 240 -9.06 -8.54 18.98
C LEU A 240 -10.42 -8.00 18.50
N LYS A 241 -11.17 -7.34 19.37
CA LYS A 241 -12.42 -6.65 19.03
C LYS A 241 -12.19 -5.21 18.53
N HIS A 242 -10.97 -4.72 18.58
CA HIS A 242 -10.67 -3.35 18.18
C HIS A 242 -10.96 -3.15 16.70
N PRO A 243 -11.58 -2.04 16.29
CA PRO A 243 -11.92 -1.78 14.88
C PRO A 243 -10.71 -1.59 13.96
N THR A 244 -9.57 -1.14 14.51
CA THR A 244 -8.35 -0.90 13.75
C THR A 244 -7.53 -2.16 13.56
N ASP A 245 -7.21 -2.50 12.32
CA ASP A 245 -6.52 -3.73 11.96
C ASP A 245 -5.15 -3.86 12.63
N GLY A 246 -4.36 -2.80 12.66
CA GLY A 246 -3.04 -2.77 13.31
C GLY A 246 -3.05 -3.00 14.83
N VAL A 247 -4.21 -2.96 15.48
CA VAL A 247 -4.36 -3.32 16.91
C VAL A 247 -4.66 -4.82 17.06
N ARG A 248 -5.32 -5.44 16.05
CA ARG A 248 -5.70 -6.85 16.07
C ARG A 248 -4.57 -7.78 15.64
N HIS A 249 -3.62 -7.28 14.86
CA HIS A 249 -2.47 -8.01 14.30
C HIS A 249 -1.20 -7.80 15.13
#